data_b6a27eda2dfc5250cf1389ac46c2bf60
#
_entry.id   b6a27eda2dfc5250cf1389ac46c2bf60
#
_cell.length_a   1.000
_cell.length_b   1.000
_cell.length_c   1.000
_cell.angle_alpha   90.00
_cell.angle_beta   90.00
_cell.angle_gamma   90.00
#
_symmetry.space_group_name_H-M   'P 1'
#
loop_
_entity.id
_entity.type
_entity.pdbx_description
1 polymer ?
#
loop_
_entity_poly.entity_id
_entity_poly.type
_entity_poly.pdbx_seq_one_letter_code
_entity_poly.pdbx_strand_id
1 'polypeptide(L)'
;MLLVTLALAASGCEGGDGSTPPARARTPSASASVPPAHVLAVKIDNVVPARPPTGLDKADIVYVERVEAGLSRILAVYSSRLPPVVGPVRSARESDLELLRQFGRPTLAFSGAQSKLLPVIDAAPVNPVPPGKAPGDAYFRSQDRAAPHNLYLRPERVLRKTSGVNAATYAGFTFGAEPAGGKPTATYSVRYPAARFAFTWSPQRAQWLVAMDGTPSRTQAGQQLGAATVVVQYVNVHPSKFHDRSGNISPYTETVGSGTALVLRDSKAHKAEWKRPTAESGTTFTTPDGRPMAFAPGQVWIVYAAR
;
A
#
# COMPACT_ATOMS: atom_id res chain seq x y z
N MET A 1 26.52 -25.07 77.58
CA MET A 1 27.66 -24.15 77.67
C MET A 1 27.43 -23.07 76.66
N LEU A 2 26.98 -21.94 77.21
CA LEU A 2 27.67 -20.64 77.37
C LEU A 2 27.89 -19.96 75.99
N LEU A 3 27.63 -18.74 75.76
CA LEU A 3 27.16 -17.49 76.36
C LEU A 3 26.70 -16.59 75.25
N VAL A 4 25.55 -15.97 75.23
CA VAL A 4 25.20 -14.58 75.57
C VAL A 4 26.28 -13.52 75.29
N THR A 5 26.02 -12.63 74.42
CA THR A 5 26.17 -11.18 74.70
C THR A 5 25.25 -10.33 73.77
N LEU A 6 24.52 -9.50 74.50
CA LEU A 6 23.62 -8.44 74.12
C LEU A 6 24.43 -7.13 73.99
N ALA A 7 24.15 -6.30 72.98
CA ALA A 7 24.47 -4.88 73.01
C ALA A 7 23.39 -4.05 72.35
N LEU A 8 22.68 -3.26 73.14
CA LEU A 8 21.85 -2.12 72.78
C LEU A 8 22.75 -0.88 72.59
N ALA A 9 22.36 -0.06 71.59
CA ALA A 9 22.40 1.42 71.63
C ALA A 9 21.75 1.94 70.35
N ALA A 10 20.65 2.59 70.37
CA ALA A 10 20.25 3.96 70.59
C ALA A 10 20.12 4.81 69.34
N SER A 11 18.87 5.16 69.06
CA SER A 11 18.29 6.45 68.57
C SER A 11 19.07 7.33 67.60
N GLY A 12 18.45 7.63 66.49
CA GLY A 12 18.72 8.79 65.68
C GLY A 12 17.54 8.98 64.68
N CYS A 13 16.57 9.82 65.06
CA CYS A 13 15.57 10.37 64.14
C CYS A 13 16.24 11.47 63.31
N GLU A 14 16.22 11.38 62.00
CA GLU A 14 16.31 12.55 61.14
C GLU A 14 15.40 12.33 59.93
N GLY A 15 14.47 13.29 59.75
CA GLY A 15 13.55 13.35 58.69
C GLY A 15 14.27 13.70 57.37
N GLY A 16 13.95 12.97 56.32
CA GLY A 16 14.40 13.25 54.97
C GLY A 16 13.23 13.16 54.03
N ASP A 17 12.80 14.29 53.51
CA ASP A 17 11.79 14.47 52.43
C ASP A 17 12.11 13.53 51.29
N GLY A 18 11.28 12.50 51.13
CA GLY A 18 11.30 11.58 50.02
C GLY A 18 10.55 12.15 48.80
N SER A 19 11.10 13.13 48.13
CA SER A 19 10.61 13.54 46.80
C SER A 19 10.91 12.45 45.77
N THR A 20 9.97 11.61 45.50
CA THR A 20 10.03 10.66 44.38
C THR A 20 10.11 11.47 43.06
N PRO A 21 11.12 11.29 42.20
CA PRO A 21 11.16 11.96 40.91
C PRO A 21 9.95 11.52 40.06
N PRO A 22 9.30 12.42 39.32
CA PRO A 22 8.21 12.04 38.46
C PRO A 22 8.72 11.04 37.42
N ALA A 23 8.00 9.94 37.28
CA ALA A 23 8.29 8.94 36.28
C ALA A 23 8.35 9.63 34.88
N ARG A 24 9.56 9.67 34.30
CA ARG A 24 9.75 10.12 32.92
C ARG A 24 8.81 9.34 32.04
N ALA A 25 7.83 10.04 31.47
CA ALA A 25 7.01 9.51 30.40
C ALA A 25 7.94 8.96 29.32
N ARG A 26 7.90 7.65 29.10
CA ARG A 26 8.61 7.02 27.99
C ARG A 26 8.00 7.59 26.72
N THR A 27 8.73 8.48 26.08
CA THR A 27 8.47 8.86 24.69
C THR A 27 8.39 7.56 23.89
N PRO A 28 7.34 7.35 23.06
CA PRO A 28 7.29 6.18 22.21
C PRO A 28 8.53 6.20 21.33
N SER A 29 9.37 5.18 21.52
CA SER A 29 10.63 4.99 20.81
C SER A 29 10.37 5.03 19.32
N ALA A 30 11.23 5.78 18.62
CA ALA A 30 11.25 5.85 17.17
C ALA A 30 11.04 4.48 16.55
N SER A 31 10.15 4.43 15.59
CA SER A 31 9.88 3.28 14.71
C SER A 31 11.19 2.56 14.40
N ALA A 32 11.33 1.33 14.87
CA ALA A 32 12.44 0.47 14.51
C ALA A 32 12.49 0.45 12.97
N SER A 33 13.63 0.82 12.41
CA SER A 33 13.86 0.75 10.96
C SER A 33 13.61 -0.69 10.52
N VAL A 34 12.47 -0.93 9.91
CA VAL A 34 12.16 -2.21 9.31
C VAL A 34 13.23 -2.48 8.26
N PRO A 35 13.92 -3.64 8.30
CA PRO A 35 14.92 -3.98 7.30
C PRO A 35 14.33 -3.81 5.89
N PRO A 36 15.14 -3.47 4.87
CA PRO A 36 14.64 -3.31 3.51
C PRO A 36 13.85 -4.56 3.13
N ALA A 37 12.54 -4.39 3.08
CA ALA A 37 11.63 -5.50 2.92
C ALA A 37 11.86 -6.11 1.54
N HIS A 38 11.84 -7.42 1.46
CA HIS A 38 11.72 -8.13 0.20
C HIS A 38 10.34 -7.85 -0.39
N VAL A 39 10.14 -6.61 -0.87
CA VAL A 39 8.91 -6.10 -1.45
C VAL A 39 9.10 -5.97 -2.94
N LEU A 40 8.15 -6.52 -3.69
CA LEU A 40 8.01 -6.35 -5.12
C LEU A 40 6.81 -5.46 -5.40
N ALA A 41 7.04 -4.35 -6.09
CA ALA A 41 5.98 -3.51 -6.65
C ALA A 41 5.94 -3.71 -8.17
N VAL A 42 4.76 -3.96 -8.72
CA VAL A 42 4.56 -4.17 -10.15
C VAL A 42 3.56 -3.16 -10.69
N LYS A 43 3.98 -2.39 -11.70
CA LYS A 43 3.07 -1.48 -12.40
C LYS A 43 2.24 -2.26 -13.40
N ILE A 44 0.94 -2.29 -13.22
CA ILE A 44 -0.01 -3.09 -14.01
C ILE A 44 -0.88 -2.18 -14.86
N ASP A 45 -1.07 -2.57 -16.11
CA ASP A 45 -1.97 -1.92 -17.05
C ASP A 45 -3.43 -2.16 -16.66
N ASN A 46 -4.28 -1.14 -16.83
CA ASN A 46 -5.69 -1.25 -16.45
C ASN A 46 -6.66 -0.71 -17.50
N VAL A 47 -6.24 -0.57 -18.74
CA VAL A 47 -7.16 -0.29 -19.84
C VAL A 47 -7.94 -1.55 -20.21
N VAL A 48 -9.10 -1.39 -20.88
CA VAL A 48 -9.98 -2.51 -21.23
C VAL A 48 -9.24 -3.64 -21.96
N PRO A 49 -8.37 -3.39 -22.99
CA PRO A 49 -7.62 -4.46 -23.66
C PRO A 49 -6.61 -5.21 -22.77
N ALA A 50 -6.27 -4.66 -21.61
CA ALA A 50 -5.33 -5.28 -20.67
C ALA A 50 -6.02 -6.19 -19.64
N ARG A 51 -7.33 -6.24 -19.61
CA ARG A 51 -8.12 -7.00 -18.61
C ARG A 51 -8.50 -8.39 -19.08
N PRO A 52 -8.63 -9.34 -18.17
CA PRO A 52 -8.41 -9.30 -16.74
C PRO A 52 -6.92 -9.27 -16.39
N PRO A 53 -6.53 -8.63 -15.24
CA PRO A 53 -5.17 -8.67 -14.74
C PRO A 53 -4.84 -10.06 -14.20
N THR A 54 -3.56 -10.46 -14.31
CA THR A 54 -3.04 -11.73 -13.78
C THR A 54 -2.27 -11.49 -12.49
N GLY A 55 -2.48 -12.35 -11.47
CA GLY A 55 -1.74 -12.34 -10.23
C GLY A 55 -2.12 -11.23 -9.23
N LEU A 56 -3.08 -10.37 -9.57
CA LEU A 56 -3.50 -9.25 -8.72
C LEU A 56 -4.20 -9.73 -7.43
N ASP A 57 -4.83 -10.90 -7.47
CA ASP A 57 -5.45 -11.56 -6.31
C ASP A 57 -4.45 -12.00 -5.23
N LYS A 58 -3.16 -12.00 -5.52
CA LYS A 58 -2.09 -12.38 -4.58
C LYS A 58 -1.36 -11.16 -4.00
N ALA A 59 -1.66 -9.96 -4.46
CA ALA A 59 -1.06 -8.75 -3.91
C ALA A 59 -1.50 -8.53 -2.45
N ASP A 60 -0.58 -8.01 -1.64
CA ASP A 60 -0.90 -7.55 -0.28
C ASP A 60 -1.65 -6.23 -0.33
N ILE A 61 -1.17 -5.30 -1.17
CA ILE A 61 -1.78 -3.99 -1.39
C ILE A 61 -1.94 -3.75 -2.88
N VAL A 62 -3.06 -3.16 -3.25
CA VAL A 62 -3.36 -2.70 -4.61
C VAL A 62 -3.61 -1.20 -4.56
N TYR A 63 -2.68 -0.41 -5.07
CA TYR A 63 -2.87 1.01 -5.27
C TYR A 63 -3.46 1.29 -6.65
N VAL A 64 -4.47 2.15 -6.68
CA VAL A 64 -5.12 2.62 -7.92
C VAL A 64 -4.91 4.12 -8.03
N GLU A 65 -4.35 4.57 -9.15
CA GLU A 65 -4.10 5.98 -9.42
C GLU A 65 -4.61 6.40 -10.80
N ARG A 66 -4.91 7.67 -10.94
CA ARG A 66 -5.19 8.29 -12.22
C ARG A 66 -3.89 8.44 -13.01
N VAL A 67 -3.97 8.17 -14.31
CA VAL A 67 -2.89 8.43 -15.28
C VAL A 67 -3.40 9.31 -16.42
N GLU A 68 -2.60 9.45 -17.48
CA GLU A 68 -2.91 10.27 -18.65
C GLU A 68 -4.27 9.93 -19.23
N ALA A 69 -4.85 10.89 -19.94
CA ALA A 69 -6.18 10.78 -20.58
C ALA A 69 -7.31 10.42 -19.59
N GLY A 70 -7.12 10.64 -18.28
CA GLY A 70 -8.12 10.29 -17.26
C GLY A 70 -8.30 8.80 -17.01
N LEU A 71 -7.42 7.97 -17.58
CA LEU A 71 -7.37 6.53 -17.34
C LEU A 71 -6.83 6.20 -15.95
N SER A 72 -6.80 4.92 -15.61
CA SER A 72 -6.19 4.43 -14.35
C SER A 72 -5.09 3.43 -14.60
N ARG A 73 -4.17 3.34 -13.64
CA ARG A 73 -3.18 2.26 -13.52
C ARG A 73 -3.19 1.70 -12.12
N ILE A 74 -2.64 0.49 -12.02
CA ILE A 74 -2.52 -0.22 -10.75
C ILE A 74 -1.05 -0.36 -10.43
N LEU A 75 -0.69 -0.14 -9.15
CA LEU A 75 0.58 -0.53 -8.58
C LEU A 75 0.28 -1.64 -7.55
N ALA A 76 0.62 -2.87 -7.88
CA ALA A 76 0.41 -4.03 -7.02
C ALA A 76 1.67 -4.32 -6.21
N VAL A 77 1.53 -4.51 -4.89
CA VAL A 77 2.64 -4.72 -3.96
C VAL A 77 2.54 -6.11 -3.34
N TYR A 78 3.66 -6.83 -3.39
CA TYR A 78 3.79 -8.20 -2.93
C TYR A 78 4.95 -8.31 -1.94
N SER A 79 4.72 -8.95 -0.81
CA SER A 79 5.75 -9.21 0.21
C SER A 79 5.45 -10.49 1.00
N SER A 80 4.18 -10.84 1.21
CA SER A 80 3.81 -12.08 1.91
C SER A 80 4.02 -13.30 1.02
N ARG A 81 3.69 -13.19 -0.26
CA ARG A 81 3.81 -14.27 -1.27
C ARG A 81 3.92 -13.71 -2.68
N LEU A 82 4.48 -14.48 -3.59
CA LEU A 82 4.52 -14.13 -5.02
C LEU A 82 3.58 -15.04 -5.80
N PRO A 83 2.80 -14.51 -6.76
CA PRO A 83 2.15 -15.34 -7.76
C PRO A 83 3.16 -15.84 -8.79
N PRO A 84 2.87 -16.90 -9.56
CA PRO A 84 3.77 -17.37 -10.60
C PRO A 84 3.93 -16.36 -11.75
N VAL A 85 2.90 -15.59 -12.04
CA VAL A 85 2.88 -14.59 -13.11
C VAL A 85 2.09 -13.36 -12.69
N VAL A 86 2.58 -12.16 -13.08
CA VAL A 86 1.89 -10.87 -12.88
C VAL A 86 1.84 -10.09 -14.18
N GLY A 87 0.71 -9.46 -14.44
CA GLY A 87 0.58 -8.54 -15.56
C GLY A 87 -0.85 -8.24 -16.01
N PRO A 88 -1.00 -7.55 -17.14
CA PRO A 88 0.08 -7.02 -18.01
C PRO A 88 0.86 -5.89 -17.36
N VAL A 89 2.18 -5.95 -17.46
CA VAL A 89 3.08 -4.94 -16.88
C VAL A 89 3.09 -3.68 -17.74
N ARG A 90 3.09 -2.52 -17.10
CA ARG A 90 2.99 -1.22 -17.79
C ARG A 90 4.02 -0.21 -17.27
N SER A 91 4.03 0.98 -17.89
CA SER A 91 5.01 2.03 -17.59
C SER A 91 4.81 2.64 -16.20
N ALA A 92 5.93 2.88 -15.51
CA ALA A 92 5.97 3.61 -14.25
C ALA A 92 5.63 5.09 -14.44
N ARG A 93 5.25 5.73 -13.35
CA ARG A 93 4.96 7.17 -13.25
C ARG A 93 5.76 7.79 -12.10
N GLU A 94 5.88 9.11 -12.12
CA GLU A 94 6.65 9.84 -11.10
C GLU A 94 6.08 9.59 -9.69
N SER A 95 4.77 9.55 -9.52
CA SER A 95 4.10 9.29 -8.24
C SER A 95 4.49 7.95 -7.61
N ASP A 96 4.83 6.94 -8.41
CA ASP A 96 5.26 5.63 -7.90
C ASP A 96 6.51 5.76 -7.02
N LEU A 97 7.41 6.68 -7.36
CA LEU A 97 8.69 6.82 -6.68
C LEU A 97 8.54 7.37 -5.25
N GLU A 98 7.68 8.37 -5.06
CA GLU A 98 7.36 8.87 -3.73
C GLU A 98 6.60 7.83 -2.91
N LEU A 99 5.58 7.22 -3.51
CA LEU A 99 4.75 6.21 -2.85
C LEU A 99 5.58 5.04 -2.34
N LEU A 100 6.54 4.57 -3.13
CA LEU A 100 7.32 3.37 -2.82
C LEU A 100 8.36 3.56 -1.71
N ARG A 101 8.75 4.79 -1.37
CA ARG A 101 9.74 5.05 -0.31
C ARG A 101 9.30 4.54 1.06
N GLN A 102 8.00 4.40 1.33
CA GLN A 102 7.49 3.80 2.57
C GLN A 102 7.90 2.33 2.76
N PHE A 103 8.35 1.65 1.70
CA PHE A 103 8.86 0.29 1.74
C PHE A 103 10.40 0.22 1.77
N GLY A 104 11.08 1.35 2.01
CA GLY A 104 12.53 1.46 1.97
C GLY A 104 13.06 1.41 0.54
N ARG A 105 13.67 0.30 0.12
CA ARG A 105 14.20 0.10 -1.23
C ARG A 105 13.57 -1.12 -1.93
N PRO A 106 12.28 -1.06 -2.29
CA PRO A 106 11.59 -2.18 -2.93
C PRO A 106 12.07 -2.41 -4.36
N THR A 107 11.86 -3.63 -4.87
CA THR A 107 12.01 -3.94 -6.28
C THR A 107 10.82 -3.37 -7.06
N LEU A 108 11.07 -2.55 -8.08
CA LEU A 108 10.04 -1.97 -8.94
C LEU A 108 10.10 -2.59 -10.34
N ALA A 109 9.08 -3.37 -10.68
CA ALA A 109 8.90 -3.97 -12.00
C ALA A 109 7.93 -3.13 -12.84
N PHE A 110 8.38 -2.74 -14.03
CA PHE A 110 7.60 -1.89 -14.96
C PHE A 110 8.08 -2.10 -16.40
N SER A 111 7.25 -1.79 -17.39
CA SER A 111 7.58 -2.02 -18.81
C SER A 111 8.49 -0.96 -19.43
N GLY A 112 8.68 0.16 -18.76
CA GLY A 112 9.40 1.34 -19.21
C GLY A 112 8.82 2.60 -18.59
N ALA A 113 9.32 3.76 -19.00
CA ALA A 113 8.81 5.08 -18.60
C ALA A 113 9.12 6.09 -19.70
N GLN A 114 8.67 7.34 -19.54
CA GLN A 114 9.16 8.43 -20.38
C GLN A 114 10.70 8.53 -20.24
N SER A 115 11.40 8.82 -21.33
CA SER A 115 12.87 8.83 -21.35
C SER A 115 13.48 9.74 -20.28
N LYS A 116 12.89 10.93 -20.06
CA LYS A 116 13.33 11.88 -19.02
C LYS A 116 13.04 11.41 -17.58
N LEU A 117 12.11 10.47 -17.40
CA LEU A 117 11.81 9.89 -16.09
C LEU A 117 12.75 8.72 -15.73
N LEU A 118 13.35 8.04 -16.71
CA LEU A 118 14.24 6.91 -16.46
C LEU A 118 15.41 7.24 -15.54
N PRO A 119 16.18 8.35 -15.74
CA PRO A 119 17.25 8.74 -14.81
C PRO A 119 16.74 9.04 -13.40
N VAL A 120 15.52 9.57 -13.26
CA VAL A 120 14.91 9.85 -11.96
C VAL A 120 14.57 8.54 -11.25
N ILE A 121 14.06 7.54 -11.97
CA ILE A 121 13.82 6.19 -11.44
C ILE A 121 15.13 5.55 -10.98
N ASP A 122 16.20 5.67 -11.78
CA ASP A 122 17.51 5.07 -11.47
C ASP A 122 18.16 5.71 -10.22
N ALA A 123 17.90 6.99 -9.98
CA ALA A 123 18.36 7.71 -8.78
C ALA A 123 17.46 7.51 -7.54
N ALA A 124 16.26 7.02 -7.72
CA ALA A 124 15.30 6.83 -6.63
C ALA A 124 15.69 5.65 -5.71
N PRO A 125 15.23 5.62 -4.44
CA PRO A 125 15.48 4.51 -3.53
C PRO A 125 14.60 3.30 -3.86
N VAL A 126 14.71 2.79 -5.07
CA VAL A 126 14.08 1.55 -5.56
C VAL A 126 15.14 0.68 -6.26
N ASN A 127 14.84 -0.59 -6.47
CA ASN A 127 15.61 -1.48 -7.35
C ASN A 127 14.81 -1.62 -8.66
N PRO A 128 15.12 -0.81 -9.71
CA PRO A 128 14.35 -0.83 -10.93
C PRO A 128 14.71 -2.05 -11.78
N VAL A 129 13.69 -2.82 -12.18
CA VAL A 129 13.85 -4.03 -13.00
C VAL A 129 12.94 -4.00 -14.24
N PRO A 130 13.12 -3.03 -15.17
CA PRO A 130 12.45 -3.09 -16.46
C PRO A 130 13.01 -4.24 -17.31
N PRO A 131 12.36 -4.62 -18.44
CA PRO A 131 12.82 -5.73 -19.29
C PRO A 131 14.30 -5.70 -19.67
N GLY A 132 14.87 -4.52 -19.90
CA GLY A 132 16.28 -4.37 -20.25
C GLY A 132 17.28 -4.52 -19.09
N LYS A 133 16.82 -4.56 -17.84
CA LYS A 133 17.64 -4.72 -16.62
C LYS A 133 17.33 -6.01 -15.86
N ALA A 134 16.21 -6.66 -16.16
CA ALA A 134 15.80 -7.89 -15.52
C ALA A 134 16.52 -9.11 -16.11
N PRO A 135 16.62 -10.25 -15.39
CA PRO A 135 17.08 -11.51 -15.97
C PRO A 135 16.28 -11.87 -17.24
N GLY A 136 16.92 -12.51 -18.21
CA GLY A 136 16.40 -12.66 -19.57
C GLY A 136 15.04 -13.33 -19.71
N ASP A 137 14.68 -14.23 -18.77
CA ASP A 137 13.39 -14.92 -18.74
C ASP A 137 12.39 -14.36 -17.74
N ALA A 138 12.71 -13.23 -17.08
CA ALA A 138 11.82 -12.59 -16.11
C ALA A 138 10.55 -12.04 -16.79
N TYR A 139 10.68 -11.51 -17.99
CA TYR A 139 9.56 -10.99 -18.76
C TYR A 139 9.28 -11.84 -20.00
N PHE A 140 8.01 -11.92 -20.35
CA PHE A 140 7.57 -12.55 -21.59
C PHE A 140 6.32 -11.86 -22.13
N ARG A 141 6.03 -12.06 -23.41
CA ARG A 141 4.79 -11.59 -24.04
C ARG A 141 3.85 -12.78 -24.26
N SER A 142 2.61 -12.63 -23.78
CA SER A 142 1.54 -13.57 -24.10
C SER A 142 1.05 -13.35 -25.53
N GLN A 143 0.63 -14.42 -26.18
CA GLN A 143 -0.03 -14.38 -27.48
C GLN A 143 -1.53 -14.07 -27.40
N ASP A 144 -2.11 -14.11 -26.19
CA ASP A 144 -3.55 -13.95 -25.97
C ASP A 144 -4.04 -12.51 -26.17
N ARG A 145 -3.13 -11.56 -26.28
CA ARG A 145 -3.42 -10.12 -26.39
C ARG A 145 -2.43 -9.41 -27.30
N ALA A 146 -2.91 -8.35 -27.92
CA ALA A 146 -2.03 -7.47 -28.71
C ALA A 146 -1.08 -6.65 -27.82
N ALA A 147 0.12 -6.38 -28.33
CA ALA A 147 0.99 -5.39 -27.72
C ALA A 147 0.30 -4.00 -27.75
N PRO A 148 0.51 -3.16 -26.71
CA PRO A 148 1.45 -3.29 -25.61
C PRO A 148 0.84 -3.95 -24.36
N HIS A 149 -0.36 -4.53 -24.42
CA HIS A 149 -1.17 -5.01 -23.28
C HIS A 149 -0.90 -6.49 -22.94
N ASN A 150 0.25 -7.03 -23.33
CA ASN A 150 0.57 -8.47 -23.27
C ASN A 150 1.95 -8.78 -22.63
N LEU A 151 2.57 -7.83 -21.94
CA LEU A 151 3.83 -8.05 -21.27
C LEU A 151 3.58 -8.56 -19.84
N TYR A 152 4.16 -9.71 -19.48
CA TYR A 152 4.02 -10.33 -18.17
C TYR A 152 5.37 -10.52 -17.50
N LEU A 153 5.34 -10.62 -16.18
CA LEU A 153 6.48 -10.83 -15.31
C LEU A 153 6.36 -12.19 -14.59
N ARG A 154 7.49 -12.91 -14.47
CA ARG A 154 7.68 -13.99 -13.49
C ARG A 154 8.33 -13.39 -12.24
N PRO A 155 7.56 -13.13 -11.16
CA PRO A 155 8.05 -12.40 -9.98
C PRO A 155 9.27 -13.03 -9.32
N GLU A 156 9.35 -14.35 -9.25
CA GLU A 156 10.47 -15.10 -8.66
C GLU A 156 11.83 -14.83 -9.32
N ARG A 157 11.80 -14.38 -10.60
CA ARG A 157 13.02 -14.05 -11.35
C ARG A 157 13.63 -12.71 -10.94
N VAL A 158 12.84 -11.83 -10.35
CA VAL A 158 13.28 -10.48 -9.93
C VAL A 158 13.31 -10.33 -8.41
N LEU A 159 12.59 -11.18 -7.67
CA LEU A 159 12.61 -11.24 -6.22
C LEU A 159 12.62 -12.71 -5.77
N ARG A 160 13.80 -13.21 -5.45
CA ARG A 160 13.98 -14.66 -5.12
C ARG A 160 13.35 -15.09 -3.81
N LYS A 161 13.16 -14.16 -2.87
CA LYS A 161 12.64 -14.44 -1.53
C LYS A 161 11.75 -13.29 -1.06
N THR A 162 10.59 -13.64 -0.53
CA THR A 162 9.71 -12.71 0.17
C THR A 162 10.04 -12.67 1.65
N SER A 163 9.59 -11.63 2.35
CA SER A 163 9.68 -11.56 3.82
C SER A 163 8.68 -12.50 4.51
N GLY A 164 7.66 -12.98 3.82
CA GLY A 164 6.50 -13.66 4.39
C GLY A 164 5.57 -12.73 5.20
N VAL A 165 5.94 -11.45 5.35
CA VAL A 165 5.15 -10.45 6.06
C VAL A 165 4.33 -9.65 5.06
N ASN A 166 3.06 -9.37 5.40
CA ASN A 166 2.19 -8.56 4.57
C ASN A 166 2.76 -7.14 4.40
N ALA A 167 2.89 -6.66 3.15
CA ALA A 167 3.40 -5.34 2.83
C ALA A 167 2.63 -4.20 3.54
N ALA A 168 1.37 -4.41 3.85
CA ALA A 168 0.53 -3.45 4.56
C ALA A 168 1.07 -3.11 5.97
N THR A 169 1.80 -4.04 6.60
CA THR A 169 2.49 -3.78 7.88
C THR A 169 3.58 -2.72 7.71
N TYR A 170 4.34 -2.78 6.62
CA TYR A 170 5.36 -1.78 6.29
C TYR A 170 4.75 -0.44 5.89
N ALA A 171 3.59 -0.49 5.23
CA ALA A 171 2.83 0.72 4.86
C ALA A 171 2.20 1.44 6.06
N GLY A 172 2.32 0.89 7.28
CA GLY A 172 1.80 1.50 8.51
C GLY A 172 0.31 1.22 8.77
N PHE A 173 -0.28 0.24 8.07
CA PHE A 173 -1.70 -0.10 8.27
C PHE A 173 -1.89 -0.94 9.54
N THR A 174 -2.94 -0.62 10.28
CA THR A 174 -3.34 -1.37 11.47
C THR A 174 -4.47 -2.32 11.11
N PHE A 175 -4.36 -3.58 11.53
CA PHE A 175 -5.41 -4.58 11.35
C PHE A 175 -6.05 -4.93 12.70
N GLY A 176 -7.36 -5.21 12.71
CA GLY A 176 -8.04 -5.56 13.95
C GLY A 176 -9.55 -5.57 13.82
N ALA A 177 -10.20 -5.49 14.98
CA ALA A 177 -11.66 -5.43 15.07
C ALA A 177 -12.23 -4.23 14.31
N GLU A 178 -13.48 -4.35 13.88
CA GLU A 178 -14.18 -3.27 13.19
C GLU A 178 -14.31 -2.04 14.10
N PRO A 179 -13.91 -0.84 13.64
CA PRO A 179 -14.17 0.40 14.37
C PRO A 179 -15.67 0.69 14.48
N ALA A 180 -16.09 1.31 15.56
CA ALA A 180 -17.48 1.76 15.72
C ALA A 180 -17.87 2.85 14.70
N GLY A 181 -19.18 3.07 14.48
CA GLY A 181 -19.71 4.23 13.77
C GLY A 181 -19.70 4.14 12.24
N GLY A 182 -19.43 2.99 11.64
CA GLY A 182 -19.54 2.78 10.20
C GLY A 182 -20.99 2.86 9.70
N LYS A 183 -21.19 3.42 8.49
CA LYS A 183 -22.50 3.46 7.84
C LYS A 183 -22.69 2.21 6.98
N PRO A 184 -23.82 1.48 7.07
CA PRO A 184 -24.13 0.38 6.18
C PRO A 184 -23.99 0.80 4.71
N THR A 185 -23.24 0.04 3.95
CA THR A 185 -22.92 0.36 2.55
C THR A 185 -22.80 -0.93 1.76
N ALA A 186 -23.65 -1.13 0.79
CA ALA A 186 -23.61 -2.31 -0.07
C ALA A 186 -22.68 -2.15 -1.26
N THR A 187 -22.58 -0.94 -1.80
CA THR A 187 -21.77 -0.63 -3.00
C THR A 187 -21.18 0.77 -2.88
N TYR A 188 -19.93 0.91 -3.32
CA TYR A 188 -19.28 2.21 -3.45
C TYR A 188 -18.54 2.31 -4.78
N SER A 189 -18.48 3.51 -5.38
CA SER A 189 -17.81 3.73 -6.66
C SER A 189 -16.90 4.94 -6.62
N VAL A 190 -15.73 4.79 -7.25
CA VAL A 190 -14.80 5.89 -7.51
C VAL A 190 -14.71 6.10 -9.01
N ARG A 191 -14.78 7.36 -9.45
CA ARG A 191 -14.73 7.75 -10.86
C ARG A 191 -13.49 8.59 -11.15
N TYR A 192 -12.81 8.25 -12.22
CA TYR A 192 -11.85 9.09 -12.92
C TYR A 192 -12.50 9.59 -14.23
N PRO A 193 -11.91 10.56 -14.94
CA PRO A 193 -12.50 11.06 -16.17
C PRO A 193 -12.81 9.96 -17.22
N ALA A 194 -11.94 8.94 -17.31
CA ALA A 194 -12.07 7.85 -18.29
C ALA A 194 -11.96 6.44 -17.65
N ALA A 195 -12.20 6.30 -16.34
CA ALA A 195 -12.21 5.00 -15.67
C ALA A 195 -13.13 5.02 -14.45
N ARG A 196 -13.66 3.87 -14.06
CA ARG A 196 -14.50 3.71 -12.88
C ARG A 196 -14.19 2.41 -12.17
N PHE A 197 -14.07 2.49 -10.83
CA PHE A 197 -14.04 1.33 -9.95
C PHE A 197 -15.32 1.26 -9.15
N ALA A 198 -15.90 0.08 -9.04
CA ALA A 198 -17.02 -0.20 -8.16
C ALA A 198 -16.66 -1.37 -7.23
N PHE A 199 -17.05 -1.23 -5.98
CA PHE A 199 -16.83 -2.20 -4.92
C PHE A 199 -18.17 -2.59 -4.34
N THR A 200 -18.54 -3.86 -4.44
CA THR A 200 -19.82 -4.39 -3.93
C THR A 200 -19.53 -5.42 -2.85
N TRP A 201 -20.13 -5.26 -1.68
CA TRP A 201 -19.94 -6.19 -0.58
C TRP A 201 -20.55 -7.56 -0.90
N SER A 202 -19.78 -8.60 -0.62
CA SER A 202 -20.22 -10.00 -0.69
C SER A 202 -20.17 -10.61 0.71
N PRO A 203 -21.30 -10.84 1.36
CA PRO A 203 -21.35 -11.51 2.68
C PRO A 203 -20.74 -12.91 2.64
N GLN A 204 -20.95 -13.65 1.52
CA GLN A 204 -20.46 -15.02 1.35
C GLN A 204 -18.93 -15.09 1.33
N ARG A 205 -18.27 -14.02 0.84
CA ARG A 205 -16.81 -13.95 0.73
C ARG A 205 -16.18 -13.08 1.80
N ALA A 206 -16.99 -12.35 2.57
CA ALA A 206 -16.53 -11.30 3.49
C ALA A 206 -15.54 -10.35 2.78
N GLN A 207 -15.84 -9.94 1.54
CA GLN A 207 -15.00 -9.12 0.68
C GLN A 207 -15.79 -8.11 -0.14
N TRP A 208 -15.14 -7.03 -0.49
CA TRP A 208 -15.61 -6.06 -1.47
C TRP A 208 -15.21 -6.52 -2.86
N LEU A 209 -16.17 -7.00 -3.64
CA LEU A 209 -15.97 -7.47 -5.01
C LEU A 209 -15.71 -6.29 -5.93
N VAL A 210 -14.68 -6.43 -6.78
CA VAL A 210 -14.20 -5.36 -7.66
C VAL A 210 -14.83 -5.47 -9.04
N ALA A 211 -15.35 -4.35 -9.54
CA ALA A 211 -15.70 -4.15 -10.93
C ALA A 211 -14.98 -2.92 -11.48
N MET A 212 -14.58 -2.97 -12.74
CA MET A 212 -13.89 -1.90 -13.45
C MET A 212 -14.68 -1.55 -14.71
N ASP A 213 -15.06 -0.28 -14.85
CA ASP A 213 -15.87 0.24 -15.97
C ASP A 213 -17.16 -0.54 -16.21
N GLY A 214 -17.82 -0.97 -15.12
CA GLY A 214 -19.06 -1.74 -15.15
C GLY A 214 -18.89 -3.26 -15.31
N THR A 215 -17.68 -3.75 -15.58
CA THR A 215 -17.40 -5.17 -15.75
C THR A 215 -16.77 -5.77 -14.51
N PRO A 216 -17.26 -6.88 -13.94
CA PRO A 216 -16.63 -7.61 -12.85
C PRO A 216 -15.19 -7.97 -13.21
N SER A 217 -14.23 -7.52 -12.38
CA SER A 217 -12.83 -7.86 -12.58
C SER A 217 -12.55 -9.28 -12.06
N ARG A 218 -11.99 -10.15 -12.90
CA ARG A 218 -11.81 -11.56 -12.59
C ARG A 218 -10.35 -11.97 -12.62
N THR A 219 -10.01 -13.03 -11.91
CA THR A 219 -8.74 -13.75 -12.09
C THR A 219 -8.79 -14.59 -13.36
N GLN A 220 -7.65 -15.14 -13.79
CA GLN A 220 -7.63 -16.10 -14.91
C GLN A 220 -8.46 -17.36 -14.61
N ALA A 221 -8.60 -17.76 -13.34
CA ALA A 221 -9.46 -18.85 -12.91
C ALA A 221 -10.96 -18.47 -12.88
N GLY A 222 -11.34 -17.29 -13.35
CA GLY A 222 -12.73 -16.85 -13.42
C GLY A 222 -13.30 -16.27 -12.12
N GLN A 223 -12.59 -16.36 -10.98
CA GLN A 223 -13.05 -15.82 -9.71
C GLN A 223 -13.00 -14.30 -9.75
N GLN A 224 -14.08 -13.62 -9.31
CA GLN A 224 -14.05 -12.16 -9.22
C GLN A 224 -13.06 -11.69 -8.16
N LEU A 225 -12.27 -10.67 -8.46
CA LEU A 225 -11.37 -10.03 -7.49
C LEU A 225 -12.15 -9.44 -6.32
N GLY A 226 -11.57 -9.50 -5.15
CA GLY A 226 -12.16 -8.97 -3.93
C GLY A 226 -11.11 -8.50 -2.94
N ALA A 227 -11.43 -7.50 -2.15
CA ALA A 227 -10.60 -6.92 -1.11
C ALA A 227 -11.25 -7.07 0.26
N ALA A 228 -10.46 -7.35 1.29
CA ALA A 228 -10.94 -7.32 2.67
C ALA A 228 -11.25 -5.88 3.13
N THR A 229 -10.42 -4.94 2.70
CA THR A 229 -10.57 -3.51 2.96
C THR A 229 -10.34 -2.71 1.69
N VAL A 230 -11.19 -1.71 1.44
CA VAL A 230 -10.98 -0.72 0.39
C VAL A 230 -10.90 0.66 1.04
N VAL A 231 -9.87 1.41 0.72
CA VAL A 231 -9.69 2.79 1.17
C VAL A 231 -9.82 3.71 -0.03
N VAL A 232 -10.76 4.62 -0.01
CA VAL A 232 -10.80 5.75 -0.93
C VAL A 232 -10.07 6.90 -0.23
N GLN A 233 -8.84 7.16 -0.66
CA GLN A 233 -7.97 8.17 -0.07
C GLN A 233 -8.03 9.45 -0.91
N TYR A 234 -8.54 10.53 -0.34
CA TYR A 234 -8.63 11.82 -1.01
C TYR A 234 -7.30 12.56 -0.93
N VAL A 235 -6.73 12.85 -2.09
CA VAL A 235 -5.38 13.42 -2.26
C VAL A 235 -5.39 14.57 -3.24
N ASN A 236 -4.36 15.42 -3.21
CA ASN A 236 -4.13 16.37 -4.28
C ASN A 236 -3.57 15.64 -5.51
N VAL A 237 -4.06 16.04 -6.67
CA VAL A 237 -3.56 15.55 -7.97
C VAL A 237 -3.31 16.75 -8.86
N HIS A 238 -2.07 16.95 -9.25
CA HIS A 238 -1.64 18.06 -10.10
C HIS A 238 -0.84 17.60 -11.32
N PRO A 239 -0.60 18.46 -12.32
CA PRO A 239 0.25 18.11 -13.45
C PRO A 239 1.68 17.80 -13.02
N SER A 240 2.24 16.70 -13.51
CA SER A 240 3.67 16.39 -13.46
C SER A 240 4.42 17.15 -14.57
N LYS A 241 5.74 17.24 -14.47
CA LYS A 241 6.61 17.70 -15.56
C LYS A 241 6.80 16.69 -16.69
N PHE A 242 6.28 15.47 -16.53
CA PHE A 242 6.37 14.39 -17.49
C PHE A 242 5.07 14.24 -18.29
N HIS A 243 5.14 13.58 -19.42
CA HIS A 243 4.02 13.33 -20.34
C HIS A 243 4.14 11.92 -20.96
N ASP A 244 3.07 11.41 -21.55
CA ASP A 244 3.11 10.20 -22.36
C ASP A 244 3.64 10.45 -23.80
N ARG A 245 3.68 9.42 -24.62
CA ARG A 245 4.10 9.54 -26.03
C ARG A 245 3.21 10.42 -26.87
N SER A 246 1.95 10.57 -26.50
CA SER A 246 0.96 11.39 -27.19
C SER A 246 0.96 12.86 -26.71
N GLY A 247 1.87 13.22 -25.78
CA GLY A 247 1.97 14.57 -25.23
C GLY A 247 0.99 14.84 -24.07
N ASN A 248 0.19 13.87 -23.64
CA ASN A 248 -0.69 14.06 -22.48
C ASN A 248 0.12 14.16 -21.20
N ILE A 249 -0.04 15.25 -20.45
CA ILE A 249 0.65 15.47 -19.17
C ILE A 249 0.26 14.38 -18.19
N SER A 250 1.26 13.73 -17.57
CA SER A 250 1.03 12.78 -16.50
C SER A 250 0.51 13.49 -15.26
N PRO A 251 -0.54 13.01 -14.60
CA PRO A 251 -0.90 13.50 -13.28
C PRO A 251 0.12 13.03 -12.25
N TYR A 252 0.40 13.87 -11.27
CA TYR A 252 1.15 13.55 -10.07
C TYR A 252 0.17 13.42 -8.90
N THR A 253 0.19 12.29 -8.24
CA THR A 253 -0.63 11.98 -7.07
C THR A 253 0.21 12.21 -5.82
N GLU A 254 -0.13 13.22 -5.01
CA GLU A 254 0.56 13.52 -3.75
C GLU A 254 0.15 12.49 -2.69
N THR A 255 1.11 11.70 -2.23
CA THR A 255 0.89 10.68 -1.21
C THR A 255 1.47 11.03 0.15
N VAL A 256 2.28 12.10 0.23
CA VAL A 256 2.79 12.71 1.47
C VAL A 256 1.86 13.83 1.91
N GLY A 257 1.63 13.96 3.22
CA GLY A 257 0.75 14.96 3.80
C GLY A 257 -0.35 14.36 4.66
N SER A 258 -1.54 14.93 4.58
CA SER A 258 -2.71 14.48 5.34
C SER A 258 -4.01 14.82 4.62
N GLY A 259 -5.08 14.17 5.02
CA GLY A 259 -6.41 14.42 4.47
C GLY A 259 -7.45 13.43 4.95
N THR A 260 -8.59 13.43 4.27
CA THR A 260 -9.69 12.52 4.59
C THR A 260 -9.64 11.26 3.76
N ALA A 261 -10.25 10.19 4.26
CA ALA A 261 -10.44 8.95 3.56
C ALA A 261 -11.80 8.34 3.90
N LEU A 262 -12.24 7.41 3.07
CA LEU A 262 -13.36 6.53 3.36
C LEU A 262 -12.85 5.09 3.35
N VAL A 263 -13.04 4.38 4.45
CA VAL A 263 -12.63 2.98 4.60
C VAL A 263 -13.84 2.09 4.52
N LEU A 264 -13.87 1.20 3.52
CA LEU A 264 -14.89 0.20 3.31
C LEU A 264 -14.40 -1.13 3.88
N ARG A 265 -15.11 -1.65 4.87
CA ARG A 265 -14.89 -2.98 5.45
C ARG A 265 -16.21 -3.51 6.03
N ASP A 266 -16.37 -4.82 6.10
CA ASP A 266 -17.49 -5.49 6.78
C ASP A 266 -18.88 -4.88 6.45
N SER A 267 -19.16 -4.68 5.14
CA SER A 267 -20.40 -4.05 4.62
C SER A 267 -20.65 -2.61 5.08
N LYS A 268 -19.66 -1.92 5.60
CA LYS A 268 -19.79 -0.53 6.09
C LYS A 268 -18.73 0.39 5.50
N ALA A 269 -19.06 1.68 5.49
CA ALA A 269 -18.17 2.77 5.14
C ALA A 269 -17.88 3.62 6.38
N HIS A 270 -16.59 3.74 6.73
CA HIS A 270 -16.10 4.51 7.86
C HIS A 270 -15.38 5.75 7.38
N LYS A 271 -15.73 6.93 7.89
CA LYS A 271 -14.93 8.13 7.69
C LYS A 271 -13.59 7.97 8.42
N ALA A 272 -12.53 8.40 7.79
CA ALA A 272 -11.18 8.37 8.34
C ALA A 272 -10.38 9.60 7.95
N GLU A 273 -9.34 9.86 8.71
CA GLU A 273 -8.27 10.80 8.36
C GLU A 273 -7.01 9.99 8.07
N TRP A 274 -6.24 10.43 7.07
CA TRP A 274 -4.95 9.83 6.78
C TRP A 274 -3.82 10.83 7.00
N LYS A 275 -2.66 10.32 7.39
CA LYS A 275 -1.43 11.11 7.57
C LYS A 275 -0.22 10.29 7.13
N ARG A 276 0.63 10.93 6.31
CA ARG A 276 1.94 10.45 5.90
C ARG A 276 2.92 11.62 5.95
N PRO A 277 3.68 11.78 7.04
CA PRO A 277 4.50 12.97 7.28
C PRO A 277 5.65 13.15 6.29
N THR A 278 6.27 12.08 5.88
CA THR A 278 7.38 12.05 4.90
C THR A 278 7.20 10.91 3.92
N ALA A 279 7.96 10.91 2.85
CA ALA A 279 7.91 9.86 1.84
C ALA A 279 8.36 8.48 2.39
N GLU A 280 9.22 8.45 3.41
CA GLU A 280 9.69 7.24 4.08
C GLU A 280 8.70 6.70 5.12
N SER A 281 7.81 7.56 5.61
CA SER A 281 6.80 7.17 6.57
C SER A 281 5.75 6.27 5.93
N GLY A 282 5.24 5.30 6.68
CA GLY A 282 3.98 4.65 6.35
C GLY A 282 2.80 5.63 6.43
N THR A 283 1.68 5.23 5.88
CA THR A 283 0.43 6.01 5.94
C THR A 283 -0.41 5.51 7.12
N THR A 284 -0.66 6.36 8.09
CA THR A 284 -1.58 6.06 9.19
C THR A 284 -2.99 6.51 8.85
N PHE A 285 -3.96 5.74 9.34
CA PHE A 285 -5.39 6.09 9.23
C PHE A 285 -6.00 6.12 10.63
N THR A 286 -6.76 7.16 10.91
CA THR A 286 -7.48 7.34 12.19
C THR A 286 -8.96 7.56 11.95
N THR A 287 -9.75 7.18 12.91
CA THR A 287 -11.17 7.58 13.00
C THR A 287 -11.26 9.10 13.30
N PRO A 288 -12.42 9.76 13.07
CA PRO A 288 -12.57 11.19 13.37
C PRO A 288 -12.32 11.57 14.83
N ASP A 289 -12.41 10.62 15.75
CA ASP A 289 -12.09 10.79 17.17
C ASP A 289 -10.63 10.45 17.51
N GLY A 290 -9.76 10.27 16.49
CA GLY A 290 -8.31 10.12 16.63
C GLY A 290 -7.83 8.71 16.98
N ARG A 291 -8.72 7.70 17.09
CA ARG A 291 -8.32 6.31 17.31
C ARG A 291 -7.81 5.67 16.02
N PRO A 292 -6.92 4.65 16.10
CA PRO A 292 -6.50 3.92 14.90
C PRO A 292 -7.69 3.36 14.11
N MET A 293 -7.71 3.58 12.79
CA MET A 293 -8.66 2.99 11.87
C MET A 293 -8.16 1.58 11.52
N ALA A 294 -8.65 0.57 12.21
CA ALA A 294 -8.26 -0.82 11.96
C ALA A 294 -8.90 -1.34 10.67
N PHE A 295 -8.09 -1.97 9.82
CA PHE A 295 -8.51 -2.65 8.58
C PHE A 295 -8.89 -4.11 8.86
N ALA A 296 -9.75 -4.69 8.04
CA ALA A 296 -10.00 -6.11 8.04
C ALA A 296 -8.77 -6.85 7.49
N PRO A 297 -8.35 -7.98 8.13
CA PRO A 297 -7.22 -8.77 7.65
C PRO A 297 -7.42 -9.27 6.21
N GLY A 298 -6.39 -9.15 5.39
CA GLY A 298 -6.39 -9.60 3.99
C GLY A 298 -5.86 -8.55 3.03
N GLN A 299 -6.24 -8.65 1.75
CA GLN A 299 -5.83 -7.72 0.72
C GLN A 299 -6.46 -6.34 0.94
N VAL A 300 -5.65 -5.29 0.83
CA VAL A 300 -6.08 -3.90 0.92
C VAL A 300 -6.00 -3.21 -0.44
N TRP A 301 -7.07 -2.53 -0.83
CA TRP A 301 -7.08 -1.65 -1.99
C TRP A 301 -7.08 -0.19 -1.54
N ILE A 302 -6.11 0.58 -2.02
CA ILE A 302 -6.05 2.04 -1.83
C ILE A 302 -6.37 2.70 -3.17
N VAL A 303 -7.48 3.41 -3.24
CA VAL A 303 -7.93 4.10 -4.44
C VAL A 303 -7.76 5.59 -4.21
N TYR A 304 -6.81 6.19 -4.92
CA TYR A 304 -6.56 7.63 -4.83
C TYR A 304 -7.64 8.40 -5.60
N ALA A 305 -8.37 9.24 -4.91
CA ALA A 305 -9.36 10.13 -5.48
C ALA A 305 -8.90 11.59 -5.35
N ALA A 306 -9.08 12.40 -6.37
CA ALA A 306 -8.80 13.83 -6.28
C ALA A 306 -9.77 14.49 -5.28
N ARG A 307 -9.26 15.44 -4.52
CA ARG A 307 -10.06 16.33 -3.64
C ARG A 307 -10.94 17.26 -4.43
#